data_e71b0242d0ae81d35b254671edb6c83b
#
_entry.id   e71b0242d0ae81d35b254671edb6c83b
#
_cell.length_a   1.000
_cell.length_b   1.000
_cell.length_c   1.000
_cell.angle_alpha   90.00
_cell.angle_beta   90.00
_cell.angle_gamma   90.00
#
_symmetry.space_group_name_H-M   'P 1'
#
loop_
_entity.id
_entity.type
_entity.pdbx_description
1 polymer ?
#
loop_
_entity_poly.entity_id
_entity_poly.type
_entity_poly.pdbx_seq_one_letter_code
_entity_poly.pdbx_strand_id
1 'polypeptide(L)'
;MRYLVIVNFGHGLDALGKRTPLFPDGSFMRENEFNRSTGLKLYSSLEQYENIDVFFTNTEKYDVGLEEMVKRANEYYDKNKHLYDKIVLISIHANALNGIWGTQNGTSTYHYPNNEVDKAFAMAINKNLVAKTKLNNRGVLEGNFQIIREVMCTACLCECAFMDNLVEAKLLLTDEFRQACAEGITNGLLEYFGINQKKEADNMVRYKKYSDGIYELRGEVKDLGVKVVNKSNRAIEEPNCTNGTFFWHINSKEKYSTSILYADGKLYQAAANHLPYPQSVYVVYKNDIVDLKLIKNISELNLDKIRLVIGGVGIRNIFDSTFKYSPASEGFKGVYADVLRRSNKTFIGYNKRLNKQYLLVLKNVTMAEAISIMTDNSTGEAYDIILMVDGGGSTTMRANNETVLMGDGRIIHNILYFE
;
A
#
# COMPACT_ATOMS: atom_id res chain seq x y z
N MET A 1 23.01 4.79 -10.67
CA MET A 1 22.82 5.88 -9.69
C MET A 1 21.67 5.51 -8.78
N ARG A 2 21.80 5.72 -7.49
CA ARG A 2 20.81 5.42 -6.47
C ARG A 2 20.39 6.69 -5.74
N TYR A 3 19.11 6.86 -5.45
CA TYR A 3 18.53 8.10 -4.94
C TYR A 3 17.75 7.84 -3.66
N LEU A 4 17.72 8.81 -2.75
CA LEU A 4 16.87 8.79 -1.57
C LEU A 4 15.96 10.01 -1.57
N VAL A 5 14.67 9.77 -1.38
CA VAL A 5 13.65 10.80 -1.16
C VAL A 5 13.20 10.75 0.28
N ILE A 6 13.52 11.76 1.06
CA ILE A 6 13.01 11.97 2.41
C ILE A 6 11.69 12.71 2.29
N VAL A 7 10.60 12.12 2.78
CA VAL A 7 9.26 12.70 2.71
C VAL A 7 8.84 13.15 4.11
N ASN A 8 8.44 14.39 4.21
CA ASN A 8 7.87 14.97 5.41
C ASN A 8 6.38 15.28 5.19
N PHE A 9 5.53 14.78 6.09
CA PHE A 9 4.11 15.15 6.13
C PHE A 9 3.94 16.35 7.06
N GLY A 10 3.54 17.51 6.53
CA GLY A 10 3.28 18.68 7.35
C GLY A 10 2.25 18.39 8.45
N HIS A 11 2.57 18.80 9.66
CA HIS A 11 1.72 18.74 10.86
C HIS A 11 1.25 17.33 11.27
N GLY A 12 0.65 17.23 12.46
CA GLY A 12 -0.09 16.05 12.94
C GLY A 12 -1.61 16.29 12.90
N LEU A 13 -2.40 15.25 13.17
CA LEU A 13 -3.87 15.37 13.23
C LEU A 13 -4.35 16.24 14.39
N ASP A 14 -3.56 16.39 15.43
CA ASP A 14 -3.83 17.19 16.63
C ASP A 14 -3.21 18.61 16.59
N ALA A 15 -2.53 18.96 15.48
CA ALA A 15 -1.99 20.30 15.29
C ALA A 15 -3.10 21.36 15.26
N LEU A 16 -3.12 22.22 16.27
CA LEU A 16 -4.18 23.24 16.42
C LEU A 16 -4.11 24.26 15.29
N GLY A 17 -5.28 24.61 14.74
CA GLY A 17 -5.42 25.61 13.67
C GLY A 17 -5.00 25.14 12.28
N LYS A 18 -4.40 23.96 12.15
CA LYS A 18 -3.97 23.39 10.86
C LYS A 18 -5.11 22.62 10.17
N ARG A 19 -6.12 23.40 9.73
CA ARG A 19 -7.33 22.88 9.11
C ARG A 19 -8.01 23.92 8.23
N THR A 20 -8.92 23.48 7.36
CA THR A 20 -9.81 24.38 6.64
C THR A 20 -10.69 25.17 7.62
N PRO A 21 -11.23 26.34 7.23
CA PRO A 21 -12.44 26.88 7.87
C PRO A 21 -13.57 25.83 7.84
N LEU A 22 -14.63 26.04 8.60
CA LEU A 22 -15.78 25.12 8.57
C LEU A 22 -16.47 25.20 7.20
N PHE A 23 -16.72 24.05 6.60
CA PHE A 23 -17.57 23.95 5.43
C PHE A 23 -19.04 24.29 5.80
N PRO A 24 -19.92 24.55 4.82
CA PRO A 24 -21.33 24.91 5.10
C PRO A 24 -22.09 23.85 5.91
N ASP A 25 -21.67 22.59 5.86
CA ASP A 25 -22.23 21.47 6.62
C ASP A 25 -21.63 21.32 8.03
N GLY A 26 -20.73 22.21 8.42
CA GLY A 26 -20.02 22.18 9.71
C GLY A 26 -18.81 21.28 9.77
N SER A 27 -18.51 20.53 8.72
CA SER A 27 -17.28 19.69 8.62
C SER A 27 -16.04 20.54 8.36
N PHE A 28 -14.86 19.93 8.49
CA PHE A 28 -13.58 20.52 8.11
C PHE A 28 -12.58 19.42 7.71
N MET A 29 -11.55 19.79 6.97
CA MET A 29 -10.41 18.93 6.67
C MET A 29 -9.20 19.37 7.50
N ARG A 30 -8.50 18.45 8.10
CA ARG A 30 -7.18 18.73 8.71
C ARG A 30 -6.10 18.72 7.62
N GLU A 31 -5.15 19.63 7.71
CA GLU A 31 -4.06 19.73 6.73
C GLU A 31 -3.27 18.43 6.63
N ASN A 32 -2.98 17.78 7.74
CA ASN A 32 -2.28 16.48 7.77
C ASN A 32 -3.00 15.38 7.00
N GLU A 33 -4.34 15.36 6.93
CA GLU A 33 -5.09 14.37 6.15
C GLU A 33 -4.73 14.43 4.66
N PHE A 34 -4.59 15.64 4.14
CA PHE A 34 -4.13 15.87 2.77
C PHE A 34 -2.65 15.54 2.63
N ASN A 35 -1.78 16.12 3.46
CA ASN A 35 -0.33 15.99 3.38
C ASN A 35 0.09 14.53 3.42
N ARG A 36 -0.45 13.77 4.37
CA ARG A 36 -0.17 12.35 4.55
C ARG A 36 -0.68 11.51 3.38
N SER A 37 -1.92 11.73 2.95
CA SER A 37 -2.50 10.99 1.83
C SER A 37 -1.70 11.21 0.54
N THR A 38 -1.33 12.46 0.25
CA THR A 38 -0.51 12.81 -0.90
C THR A 38 0.88 12.20 -0.83
N GLY A 39 1.55 12.26 0.35
CA GLY A 39 2.89 11.70 0.50
C GLY A 39 2.93 10.17 0.39
N LEU A 40 1.85 9.49 0.79
CA LEU A 40 1.76 8.04 0.62
C LEU A 40 1.47 7.63 -0.83
N LYS A 41 0.73 8.45 -1.57
CA LYS A 41 0.58 8.28 -3.03
C LYS A 41 1.91 8.55 -3.77
N LEU A 42 2.68 9.54 -3.31
CA LEU A 42 4.03 9.80 -3.80
C LEU A 42 4.93 8.58 -3.59
N TYR A 43 4.92 7.99 -2.37
CA TYR A 43 5.65 6.77 -2.09
C TYR A 43 5.27 5.65 -3.08
N SER A 44 3.98 5.39 -3.26
CA SER A 44 3.50 4.38 -4.21
C SER A 44 3.98 4.64 -5.65
N SER A 45 4.03 5.90 -6.06
CA SER A 45 4.53 6.28 -7.39
C SER A 45 6.04 6.09 -7.52
N LEU A 46 6.81 6.28 -6.45
CA LEU A 46 8.26 6.14 -6.45
C LEU A 46 8.73 4.68 -6.33
N GLU A 47 7.95 3.83 -5.68
CA GLU A 47 8.28 2.40 -5.54
C GLU A 47 8.46 1.66 -6.88
N GLN A 48 7.96 2.22 -8.00
CA GLN A 48 8.21 1.66 -9.33
C GLN A 48 9.65 1.86 -9.85
N TYR A 49 10.47 2.60 -9.14
CA TYR A 49 11.85 2.88 -9.52
C TYR A 49 12.77 2.18 -8.53
N GLU A 50 13.40 1.06 -8.94
CA GLU A 50 14.26 0.23 -8.10
C GLU A 50 15.48 0.97 -7.50
N ASN A 51 15.82 2.09 -8.10
CA ASN A 51 16.94 2.93 -7.70
C ASN A 51 16.52 4.16 -6.85
N ILE A 52 15.26 4.23 -6.44
CA ILE A 52 14.75 5.29 -5.55
C ILE A 52 14.25 4.66 -4.26
N ASP A 53 14.89 5.00 -3.16
CA ASP A 53 14.42 4.65 -1.82
C ASP A 53 13.67 5.84 -1.20
N VAL A 54 12.75 5.55 -0.29
CA VAL A 54 11.96 6.57 0.42
C VAL A 54 12.09 6.38 1.92
N PHE A 55 12.29 7.48 2.63
CA PHE A 55 12.26 7.55 4.09
C PHE A 55 11.25 8.60 4.56
N PHE A 56 10.46 8.30 5.59
CA PHE A 56 9.51 9.24 6.17
C PHE A 56 10.05 9.81 7.49
N THR A 57 10.00 11.14 7.66
CA THR A 57 10.42 11.79 8.92
C THR A 57 9.40 11.59 10.04
N ASN A 58 8.13 11.41 9.67
CA ASN A 58 7.02 11.24 10.60
C ASN A 58 5.95 10.30 10.04
N THR A 59 5.65 9.23 10.77
CA THR A 59 4.58 8.28 10.45
C THR A 59 3.47 8.28 11.48
N GLU A 60 3.67 9.00 12.58
CA GLU A 60 2.74 9.15 13.70
C GLU A 60 1.47 9.91 13.28
N LYS A 61 0.36 9.66 14.00
CA LYS A 61 -0.87 10.42 13.81
C LYS A 61 -0.86 11.76 14.56
N TYR A 62 -0.13 11.82 15.68
CA TYR A 62 0.03 13.05 16.45
C TYR A 62 1.08 13.98 15.81
N ASP A 63 1.09 15.24 16.22
CA ASP A 63 2.03 16.24 15.74
C ASP A 63 3.43 15.98 16.31
N VAL A 64 4.35 15.64 15.41
CA VAL A 64 5.78 15.50 15.73
C VAL A 64 6.42 16.88 15.58
N GLY A 65 7.13 17.34 16.60
CA GLY A 65 7.81 18.63 16.57
C GLY A 65 8.81 18.74 15.41
N LEU A 66 8.95 19.94 14.86
CA LEU A 66 9.86 20.21 13.73
C LEU A 66 11.30 19.80 14.02
N GLU A 67 11.80 20.06 15.24
CA GLU A 67 13.16 19.66 15.66
C GLU A 67 13.38 18.15 15.55
N GLU A 68 12.40 17.36 15.99
CA GLU A 68 12.50 15.90 15.91
C GLU A 68 12.44 15.41 14.46
N MET A 69 11.59 16.01 13.60
CA MET A 69 11.53 15.66 12.18
C MET A 69 12.84 15.98 11.45
N VAL A 70 13.43 17.15 11.71
CA VAL A 70 14.75 17.55 11.19
C VAL A 70 15.84 16.60 11.69
N LYS A 71 15.84 16.28 12.98
CA LYS A 71 16.79 15.33 13.57
C LYS A 71 16.72 13.98 12.90
N ARG A 72 15.51 13.40 12.73
CA ARG A 72 15.31 12.11 12.06
C ARG A 72 15.82 12.13 10.60
N ALA A 73 15.54 13.22 9.87
CA ALA A 73 16.04 13.40 8.50
C ALA A 73 17.56 13.39 8.45
N ASN A 74 18.19 14.15 9.34
CA ASN A 74 19.65 14.32 9.38
C ASN A 74 20.36 13.05 9.88
N GLU A 75 19.84 12.37 10.89
CA GLU A 75 20.37 11.08 11.36
C GLU A 75 20.30 10.02 10.25
N TYR A 76 19.16 9.96 9.51
CA TYR A 76 19.02 9.03 8.41
C TYR A 76 19.96 9.39 7.25
N TYR A 77 20.10 10.68 6.93
CA TYR A 77 21.06 11.20 5.96
C TYR A 77 22.49 10.77 6.32
N ASP A 78 22.96 11.10 7.53
CA ASP A 78 24.34 10.82 7.95
C ASP A 78 24.67 9.33 7.92
N LYS A 79 23.73 8.50 8.36
CA LYS A 79 23.89 7.05 8.37
C LYS A 79 23.98 6.46 6.98
N ASN A 80 23.28 7.01 6.01
CA ASN A 80 23.03 6.36 4.70
C ASN A 80 23.61 7.13 3.50
N LYS A 81 24.12 8.36 3.65
CA LYS A 81 24.57 9.20 2.53
C LYS A 81 25.58 8.53 1.58
N HIS A 82 26.37 7.59 2.10
CA HIS A 82 27.36 6.84 1.30
C HIS A 82 26.72 5.82 0.33
N LEU A 83 25.42 5.55 0.46
CA LEU A 83 24.67 4.59 -0.38
C LEU A 83 23.99 5.25 -1.57
N TYR A 84 23.92 6.60 -1.60
CA TYR A 84 23.12 7.35 -2.56
C TYR A 84 23.95 8.41 -3.29
N ASP A 85 23.67 8.57 -4.59
CA ASP A 85 24.27 9.60 -5.41
C ASP A 85 23.64 10.98 -5.18
N LYS A 86 22.33 11.01 -4.85
CA LYS A 86 21.62 12.21 -4.43
C LYS A 86 20.59 11.86 -3.34
N ILE A 87 20.44 12.78 -2.39
CA ILE A 87 19.42 12.72 -1.33
C ILE A 87 18.67 14.04 -1.33
N VAL A 88 17.34 13.97 -1.35
CA VAL A 88 16.48 15.16 -1.32
C VAL A 88 15.38 15.01 -0.26
N LEU A 89 14.88 16.14 0.25
CA LEU A 89 13.72 16.19 1.13
C LEU A 89 12.57 16.94 0.46
N ILE A 90 11.38 16.36 0.51
CA ILE A 90 10.11 16.98 0.12
C ILE A 90 9.23 17.12 1.35
N SER A 91 8.83 18.36 1.69
CA SER A 91 7.81 18.65 2.69
C SER A 91 6.49 18.98 2.00
N ILE A 92 5.42 18.26 2.33
CA ILE A 92 4.11 18.36 1.67
C ILE A 92 3.14 19.10 2.59
N HIS A 93 2.52 20.16 2.05
CA HIS A 93 1.60 21.06 2.75
C HIS A 93 0.42 21.50 1.88
N ALA A 94 -0.62 22.03 2.55
CA ALA A 94 -1.70 22.81 1.96
C ALA A 94 -1.72 24.20 2.58
N ASN A 95 -1.57 25.21 1.74
CA ASN A 95 -1.42 26.61 2.11
C ASN A 95 -2.66 27.20 2.80
N ALA A 96 -2.47 28.24 3.59
CA ALA A 96 -3.52 29.10 4.11
C ALA A 96 -3.00 30.51 4.31
N LEU A 97 -3.85 31.53 4.08
CA LEU A 97 -3.47 32.91 4.36
C LEU A 97 -3.76 33.29 5.81
N ASN A 98 -4.99 33.11 6.25
CA ASN A 98 -5.45 33.58 7.56
C ASN A 98 -6.51 32.67 8.23
N GLY A 99 -6.81 31.50 7.64
CA GLY A 99 -7.73 30.50 8.19
C GLY A 99 -9.21 30.88 8.11
N ILE A 100 -9.58 31.84 7.28
CA ILE A 100 -10.96 32.19 6.91
C ILE A 100 -11.14 32.05 5.40
N TRP A 101 -12.36 31.75 4.94
CA TRP A 101 -12.63 31.61 3.52
C TRP A 101 -12.23 32.86 2.74
N GLY A 102 -11.36 32.69 1.76
CA GLY A 102 -10.78 33.75 0.93
C GLY A 102 -10.68 33.36 -0.55
N THR A 103 -10.00 34.22 -1.31
CA THR A 103 -9.84 34.07 -2.76
C THR A 103 -8.44 33.69 -3.20
N GLN A 104 -7.49 33.57 -2.27
CA GLN A 104 -6.13 33.09 -2.54
C GLN A 104 -6.22 31.69 -3.13
N ASN A 105 -5.39 31.44 -4.16
CA ASN A 105 -5.44 30.19 -4.89
C ASN A 105 -4.08 29.86 -5.51
N GLY A 106 -3.91 28.60 -5.86
CA GLY A 106 -2.78 28.13 -6.65
C GLY A 106 -1.70 27.41 -5.87
N THR A 107 -0.71 26.95 -6.61
CA THR A 107 0.41 26.13 -6.14
C THR A 107 1.68 26.95 -6.06
N SER A 108 2.47 26.79 -5.01
CA SER A 108 3.83 27.30 -4.87
C SER A 108 4.76 26.26 -4.28
N THR A 109 6.06 26.39 -4.56
CA THR A 109 7.10 25.56 -3.94
C THR A 109 8.16 26.47 -3.36
N TYR A 110 8.55 26.19 -2.12
CA TYR A 110 9.51 27.00 -1.38
C TYR A 110 10.87 26.31 -1.30
N HIS A 111 11.92 27.11 -1.41
CA HIS A 111 13.30 26.74 -1.12
C HIS A 111 13.91 27.66 -0.07
N TYR A 112 15.01 27.23 0.57
CA TYR A 112 15.73 28.09 1.50
C TYR A 112 16.40 29.26 0.76
N PRO A 113 16.38 30.50 1.30
CA PRO A 113 16.97 31.68 0.65
C PRO A 113 18.44 31.51 0.26
N ASN A 114 18.82 32.06 -0.89
CA ASN A 114 20.20 32.05 -1.41
C ASN A 114 20.79 30.63 -1.64
N ASN A 115 19.95 29.61 -1.78
CA ASN A 115 20.37 28.24 -2.11
C ASN A 115 19.92 27.86 -3.54
N GLU A 116 20.83 28.01 -4.49
CA GLU A 116 20.55 27.76 -5.91
C GLU A 116 20.32 26.27 -6.22
N VAL A 117 20.86 25.34 -5.41
CA VAL A 117 20.62 23.90 -5.55
C VAL A 117 19.19 23.56 -5.16
N ASP A 118 18.76 24.05 -4.00
CA ASP A 118 17.36 23.87 -3.53
C ASP A 118 16.38 24.56 -4.47
N LYS A 119 16.74 25.74 -4.99
CA LYS A 119 15.93 26.46 -5.98
C LYS A 119 15.75 25.66 -7.27
N ALA A 120 16.81 25.10 -7.82
CA ALA A 120 16.73 24.26 -9.01
C ALA A 120 15.84 23.02 -8.78
N PHE A 121 15.94 22.41 -7.60
CA PHE A 121 15.08 21.31 -7.19
C PHE A 121 13.62 21.77 -7.07
N ALA A 122 13.35 22.85 -6.36
CA ALA A 122 12.01 23.43 -6.21
C ALA A 122 11.39 23.81 -7.58
N MET A 123 12.18 24.29 -8.54
CA MET A 123 11.71 24.58 -9.89
C MET A 123 11.25 23.32 -10.63
N ALA A 124 11.99 22.23 -10.56
CA ALA A 124 11.60 20.96 -11.15
C ALA A 124 10.29 20.45 -10.54
N ILE A 125 10.16 20.52 -9.21
CA ILE A 125 8.95 20.11 -8.51
C ILE A 125 7.76 21.01 -8.87
N ASN A 126 7.89 22.33 -8.74
CA ASN A 126 6.79 23.27 -9.00
C ASN A 126 6.24 23.19 -10.43
N LYS A 127 7.12 23.12 -11.42
CA LYS A 127 6.77 22.98 -12.84
C LYS A 127 5.84 21.77 -13.06
N ASN A 128 6.22 20.62 -12.53
CA ASN A 128 5.48 19.37 -12.72
C ASN A 128 4.21 19.31 -11.85
N LEU A 129 4.26 19.85 -10.63
CA LEU A 129 3.11 19.92 -9.72
C LEU A 129 1.98 20.77 -10.33
N VAL A 130 2.31 21.96 -10.84
CA VAL A 130 1.36 22.83 -11.55
C VAL A 130 0.84 22.17 -12.83
N ALA A 131 1.68 21.48 -13.58
CA ALA A 131 1.26 20.77 -14.80
C ALA A 131 0.22 19.69 -14.51
N LYS A 132 0.28 19.03 -13.36
CA LYS A 132 -0.66 17.97 -12.95
C LYS A 132 -1.91 18.53 -12.27
N THR A 133 -1.76 19.44 -11.33
CA THR A 133 -2.89 20.00 -10.56
C THR A 133 -3.75 20.96 -11.39
N LYS A 134 -3.18 21.58 -12.42
CA LYS A 134 -3.83 22.61 -13.26
C LYS A 134 -4.24 23.87 -12.49
N LEU A 135 -3.75 24.05 -11.28
CA LEU A 135 -3.98 25.24 -10.48
C LEU A 135 -3.11 26.42 -10.95
N ASN A 136 -3.45 27.61 -10.46
CA ASN A 136 -2.66 28.82 -10.73
C ASN A 136 -1.23 28.62 -10.23
N ASN A 137 -0.24 28.96 -11.08
CA ASN A 137 1.17 28.87 -10.74
C ASN A 137 1.60 30.13 -9.98
N ARG A 138 1.85 30.00 -8.68
CA ARG A 138 2.39 31.08 -7.84
C ARG A 138 3.92 31.16 -7.88
N GLY A 139 4.56 30.17 -8.51
CA GLY A 139 6.01 30.11 -8.70
C GLY A 139 6.79 29.46 -7.58
N VAL A 140 8.09 29.58 -7.71
CA VAL A 140 9.09 29.14 -6.74
C VAL A 140 9.47 30.33 -5.88
N LEU A 141 9.36 30.19 -4.58
CA LEU A 141 9.49 31.27 -3.62
C LEU A 141 10.57 30.95 -2.58
N GLU A 142 11.20 32.00 -2.03
CA GLU A 142 12.07 31.85 -0.89
C GLU A 142 11.26 31.74 0.41
N GLY A 143 11.66 30.80 1.28
CA GLY A 143 11.01 30.60 2.58
C GLY A 143 11.99 30.13 3.65
N ASN A 144 11.96 30.80 4.80
CA ASN A 144 12.82 30.44 5.95
C ASN A 144 12.10 29.42 6.87
N PHE A 145 11.69 28.27 6.29
CA PHE A 145 11.05 27.20 7.05
C PHE A 145 12.09 26.27 7.66
N GLN A 146 11.93 25.91 8.92
CA GLN A 146 12.91 25.09 9.66
C GLN A 146 13.20 23.76 8.94
N ILE A 147 12.17 23.09 8.42
CA ILE A 147 12.31 21.78 7.77
C ILE A 147 13.14 21.80 6.47
N ILE A 148 13.26 22.93 5.79
CA ILE A 148 14.13 23.08 4.61
C ILE A 148 15.42 23.84 4.90
N ARG A 149 15.52 24.54 6.07
CA ARG A 149 16.71 25.27 6.49
C ARG A 149 17.74 24.38 7.16
N GLU A 150 17.29 23.44 8.01
CA GLU A 150 18.15 22.71 8.96
C GLU A 150 18.44 21.28 8.52
N VAL A 151 17.86 20.80 7.43
CA VAL A 151 18.22 19.49 6.88
C VAL A 151 19.52 19.55 6.08
N MET A 152 20.29 18.46 6.11
CA MET A 152 21.59 18.35 5.46
C MET A 152 21.54 18.06 3.98
N CYS A 153 20.38 17.73 3.43
CA CYS A 153 20.20 17.43 2.00
C CYS A 153 19.46 18.56 1.27
N THR A 154 19.49 18.53 -0.05
CA THR A 154 18.67 19.40 -0.90
C THR A 154 17.19 19.27 -0.51
N ALA A 155 16.50 20.40 -0.32
CA ALA A 155 15.14 20.38 0.20
C ALA A 155 14.19 21.40 -0.45
N CYS A 156 12.92 21.06 -0.52
CA CYS A 156 11.86 22.01 -0.83
C CYS A 156 10.58 21.70 -0.05
N LEU A 157 9.69 22.71 0.07
CA LEU A 157 8.39 22.60 0.68
C LEU A 157 7.32 22.95 -0.38
N CYS A 158 6.37 22.04 -0.57
CA CYS A 158 5.30 22.18 -1.56
C CYS A 158 4.01 22.64 -0.86
N GLU A 159 3.49 23.78 -1.27
CA GLU A 159 2.15 24.26 -0.96
C GLU A 159 1.23 23.94 -2.14
N CYS A 160 0.55 22.80 -2.07
CA CYS A 160 -0.15 22.22 -3.22
C CYS A 160 -1.38 23.02 -3.65
N ALA A 161 -2.14 23.57 -2.69
CA ALA A 161 -3.35 24.37 -2.89
C ALA A 161 -3.71 25.11 -1.60
N PHE A 162 -4.65 26.04 -1.63
CA PHE A 162 -5.08 26.79 -0.46
C PHE A 162 -6.25 26.12 0.27
N MET A 163 -6.05 25.71 1.52
CA MET A 163 -7.10 25.09 2.34
C MET A 163 -8.13 26.09 2.87
N ASP A 164 -7.89 27.40 2.79
CA ASP A 164 -8.84 28.47 3.09
C ASP A 164 -9.44 29.14 1.83
N ASN A 165 -9.30 28.51 0.67
CA ASN A 165 -10.10 28.76 -0.54
C ASN A 165 -11.13 27.64 -0.70
N LEU A 166 -12.41 27.97 -0.72
CA LEU A 166 -13.49 26.98 -0.71
C LEU A 166 -13.46 26.03 -1.93
N VAL A 167 -13.03 26.49 -3.09
CA VAL A 167 -12.90 25.66 -4.31
C VAL A 167 -11.74 24.69 -4.16
N GLU A 168 -10.57 25.19 -3.78
CA GLU A 168 -9.38 24.37 -3.63
C GLU A 168 -9.46 23.42 -2.41
N ALA A 169 -10.09 23.85 -1.31
CA ALA A 169 -10.37 23.01 -0.17
C ALA A 169 -11.22 21.77 -0.53
N LYS A 170 -12.19 21.93 -1.43
CA LYS A 170 -12.95 20.79 -1.96
C LYS A 170 -12.10 19.87 -2.82
N LEU A 171 -11.14 20.39 -3.60
CA LEU A 171 -10.19 19.58 -4.35
C LEU A 171 -9.26 18.79 -3.40
N LEU A 172 -8.72 19.43 -2.36
CA LEU A 172 -7.87 18.80 -1.35
C LEU A 172 -8.52 17.58 -0.67
N LEU A 173 -9.86 17.53 -0.62
CA LEU A 173 -10.61 16.38 -0.11
C LEU A 173 -10.68 15.21 -1.09
N THR A 174 -10.49 15.44 -2.40
CA THR A 174 -10.65 14.40 -3.42
C THR A 174 -9.41 13.54 -3.58
N ASP A 175 -9.60 12.26 -3.86
CA ASP A 175 -8.51 11.32 -4.08
C ASP A 175 -7.77 11.63 -5.39
N GLU A 176 -8.49 12.06 -6.41
CA GLU A 176 -7.97 12.44 -7.72
C GLU A 176 -6.99 13.61 -7.63
N PHE A 177 -7.31 14.64 -6.84
CA PHE A 177 -6.41 15.79 -6.68
C PHE A 177 -5.17 15.42 -5.87
N ARG A 178 -5.30 14.61 -4.82
CA ARG A 178 -4.16 14.08 -4.05
C ARG A 178 -3.26 13.23 -4.93
N GLN A 179 -3.84 12.44 -5.83
CA GLN A 179 -3.09 11.66 -6.82
C GLN A 179 -2.36 12.58 -7.81
N ALA A 180 -3.02 13.60 -8.33
CA ALA A 180 -2.41 14.58 -9.24
C ALA A 180 -1.23 15.32 -8.57
N CYS A 181 -1.34 15.68 -7.28
CA CYS A 181 -0.23 16.26 -6.52
C CYS A 181 0.94 15.29 -6.41
N ALA A 182 0.67 14.03 -6.03
CA ALA A 182 1.70 13.00 -5.92
C ALA A 182 2.42 12.74 -7.24
N GLU A 183 1.68 12.62 -8.35
CA GLU A 183 2.24 12.46 -9.70
C GLU A 183 3.07 13.67 -10.13
N GLY A 184 2.62 14.90 -9.82
CA GLY A 184 3.37 16.11 -10.10
C GLY A 184 4.71 16.13 -9.37
N ILE A 185 4.72 15.79 -8.08
CA ILE A 185 5.94 15.69 -7.28
C ILE A 185 6.84 14.56 -7.82
N THR A 186 6.29 13.39 -8.14
CA THR A 186 7.03 12.28 -8.76
C THR A 186 7.73 12.71 -10.03
N ASN A 187 7.01 13.35 -10.96
CA ASN A 187 7.57 13.81 -12.22
C ASN A 187 8.70 14.84 -12.01
N GLY A 188 8.53 15.75 -11.04
CA GLY A 188 9.57 16.71 -10.66
C GLY A 188 10.82 16.05 -10.10
N LEU A 189 10.67 15.03 -9.25
CA LEU A 189 11.78 14.22 -8.74
C LEU A 189 12.52 13.51 -9.87
N LEU A 190 11.80 12.86 -10.78
CA LEU A 190 12.40 12.17 -11.92
C LEU A 190 13.15 13.12 -12.83
N GLU A 191 12.58 14.30 -13.12
CA GLU A 191 13.24 15.36 -13.89
C GLU A 191 14.53 15.81 -13.19
N TYR A 192 14.49 16.08 -11.88
CA TYR A 192 15.66 16.50 -11.09
C TYR A 192 16.76 15.44 -11.01
N PHE A 193 16.38 14.18 -10.94
CA PHE A 193 17.32 13.04 -10.94
C PHE A 193 17.85 12.69 -12.33
N GLY A 194 17.25 13.22 -13.41
CA GLY A 194 17.57 12.86 -14.77
C GLY A 194 17.10 11.43 -15.14
N ILE A 195 16.05 10.97 -14.50
CA ILE A 195 15.45 9.66 -14.77
C ILE A 195 14.33 9.85 -15.80
N ASN A 196 14.40 9.10 -16.90
CA ASN A 196 13.29 9.08 -17.85
C ASN A 196 12.05 8.49 -17.19
N GLN A 197 10.91 9.17 -17.35
CA GLN A 197 9.63 8.60 -16.94
C GLN A 197 9.48 7.24 -17.64
N LYS A 198 9.30 6.18 -16.87
CA LYS A 198 8.82 4.93 -17.45
C LYS A 198 7.44 5.26 -18.03
N LYS A 199 7.28 5.18 -19.35
CA LYS A 199 5.94 5.18 -19.95
C LYS A 199 5.19 4.07 -19.25
N GLU A 200 4.02 4.41 -18.71
CA GLU A 200 3.09 3.55 -17.99
C GLU A 200 3.29 2.05 -18.28
N ALA A 201 4.07 1.38 -17.46
CA ALA A 201 3.91 -0.03 -17.21
C ALA A 201 3.07 -0.14 -15.95
N ASP A 202 1.84 0.34 -16.03
CA ASP A 202 0.90 0.48 -14.91
C ASP A 202 0.33 -0.85 -14.43
N ASN A 203 0.85 -1.97 -14.93
CA ASN A 203 0.41 -3.33 -14.62
C ASN A 203 1.58 -4.25 -14.22
N MET A 204 2.72 -3.74 -13.75
CA MET A 204 3.79 -4.65 -13.33
C MET A 204 3.54 -5.15 -11.90
N VAL A 205 3.37 -6.45 -11.79
CA VAL A 205 3.46 -7.16 -10.51
C VAL A 205 4.84 -6.93 -9.92
N ARG A 206 4.88 -6.51 -8.68
CA ARG A 206 6.13 -6.21 -7.97
C ARG A 206 6.44 -7.27 -6.97
N TYR A 207 7.67 -7.69 -6.99
CA TYR A 207 8.24 -8.57 -5.99
C TYR A 207 9.12 -7.79 -5.02
N LYS A 208 8.95 -8.04 -3.72
CA LYS A 208 9.81 -7.49 -2.67
C LYS A 208 10.19 -8.57 -1.66
N LYS A 209 11.47 -8.61 -1.33
CA LYS A 209 12.00 -9.40 -0.23
C LYS A 209 12.40 -8.44 0.89
N TYR A 210 11.70 -8.49 2.02
CA TYR A 210 11.97 -7.61 3.17
C TYR A 210 13.11 -8.13 4.04
N SER A 211 13.16 -9.46 4.20
CA SER A 211 14.21 -10.17 4.96
C SER A 211 14.22 -11.64 4.55
N ASP A 212 15.15 -12.43 5.11
CA ASP A 212 15.10 -13.88 4.91
C ASP A 212 13.85 -14.47 5.58
N GLY A 213 12.86 -14.76 4.76
CA GLY A 213 11.60 -15.36 5.19
C GLY A 213 10.36 -14.49 5.03
N ILE A 214 10.47 -13.23 4.57
CA ILE A 214 9.34 -12.36 4.27
C ILE A 214 9.37 -11.98 2.80
N TYR A 215 8.41 -12.48 2.02
CA TYR A 215 8.31 -12.30 0.59
C TYR A 215 6.94 -11.79 0.21
N GLU A 216 6.88 -10.82 -0.69
CA GLU A 216 5.65 -10.17 -1.14
C GLU A 216 5.62 -10.03 -2.65
N LEU A 217 4.46 -10.34 -3.24
CA LEU A 217 4.03 -9.89 -4.56
C LEU A 217 2.94 -8.86 -4.38
N ARG A 218 3.00 -7.78 -5.11
CA ARG A 218 2.00 -6.71 -5.10
C ARG A 218 1.52 -6.44 -6.52
N GLY A 219 0.21 -6.32 -6.68
CA GLY A 219 -0.45 -6.04 -7.97
C GLY A 219 -1.71 -5.20 -7.80
N GLU A 220 -2.34 -4.92 -8.93
CA GLU A 220 -3.65 -4.28 -8.95
C GLU A 220 -4.76 -5.25 -8.52
N VAL A 221 -5.86 -4.70 -7.99
CA VAL A 221 -7.02 -5.52 -7.62
C VAL A 221 -7.55 -6.30 -8.82
N LYS A 222 -7.63 -5.65 -9.98
CA LYS A 222 -8.12 -6.24 -11.23
C LYS A 222 -7.30 -7.43 -11.74
N ASP A 223 -5.98 -7.43 -11.45
CA ASP A 223 -5.03 -8.42 -11.98
C ASP A 223 -4.93 -9.69 -11.12
N LEU A 224 -5.52 -9.67 -9.90
CA LEU A 224 -5.56 -10.85 -9.05
C LEU A 224 -6.46 -11.93 -9.67
N GLY A 225 -5.90 -13.10 -9.91
CA GLY A 225 -6.57 -14.28 -10.43
C GLY A 225 -6.41 -15.52 -9.55
N VAL A 226 -7.21 -16.53 -9.84
CA VAL A 226 -7.12 -17.86 -9.26
C VAL A 226 -7.11 -18.89 -10.39
N LYS A 227 -6.18 -19.84 -10.32
CA LYS A 227 -6.06 -20.92 -11.31
C LYS A 227 -6.03 -22.26 -10.62
N VAL A 228 -6.95 -23.15 -11.00
CA VAL A 228 -6.92 -24.54 -10.56
C VAL A 228 -5.85 -25.28 -11.36
N VAL A 229 -4.90 -25.87 -10.68
CA VAL A 229 -3.71 -26.46 -11.30
C VAL A 229 -3.59 -27.97 -11.08
N ASN A 230 -3.93 -28.48 -9.92
CA ASN A 230 -3.76 -29.90 -9.54
C ASN A 230 -2.38 -30.45 -9.94
N LYS A 231 -1.34 -29.65 -9.68
CA LYS A 231 0.05 -29.94 -10.00
C LYS A 231 0.93 -29.92 -8.75
N SER A 232 2.09 -30.56 -8.83
CA SER A 232 3.14 -30.34 -7.82
C SER A 232 3.47 -28.86 -7.71
N ASN A 233 3.60 -28.34 -6.48
CA ASN A 233 3.98 -26.97 -6.24
C ASN A 233 5.39 -26.61 -6.76
N ARG A 234 6.22 -27.63 -7.11
CA ARG A 234 7.49 -27.45 -7.83
C ARG A 234 7.34 -27.35 -9.35
N ALA A 235 6.19 -27.75 -9.88
CA ALA A 235 5.89 -27.73 -11.31
C ALA A 235 4.97 -26.57 -11.73
N ILE A 236 4.83 -25.55 -10.87
CA ILE A 236 4.10 -24.33 -11.17
C ILE A 236 4.97 -23.43 -12.04
N GLU A 237 4.43 -22.98 -13.15
CA GLU A 237 5.11 -22.15 -14.16
C GLU A 237 4.59 -20.71 -14.19
N GLU A 238 3.49 -20.41 -13.51
CA GLU A 238 2.89 -19.06 -13.45
C GLU A 238 3.92 -18.05 -12.94
N PRO A 239 4.17 -16.93 -13.64
CA PRO A 239 5.31 -16.04 -13.37
C PRO A 239 5.26 -15.33 -12.01
N ASN A 240 4.06 -14.94 -11.57
CA ASN A 240 3.85 -14.17 -10.35
C ASN A 240 2.72 -14.80 -9.54
N CYS A 241 3.04 -15.81 -8.75
CA CYS A 241 2.03 -16.57 -8.04
C CYS A 241 2.51 -17.11 -6.68
N THR A 242 1.52 -17.55 -5.91
CA THR A 242 1.71 -18.35 -4.70
C THR A 242 0.69 -19.49 -4.67
N ASN A 243 0.84 -20.44 -3.73
CA ASN A 243 -0.20 -21.42 -3.46
C ASN A 243 -1.52 -20.73 -3.05
N GLY A 244 -2.64 -21.39 -3.33
CA GLY A 244 -3.97 -20.87 -3.06
C GLY A 244 -4.61 -21.41 -1.78
N THR A 245 -5.91 -21.71 -1.86
CA THR A 245 -6.74 -22.10 -0.72
C THR A 245 -6.38 -23.44 -0.12
N PHE A 246 -6.78 -23.68 1.13
CA PHE A 246 -6.75 -25.01 1.73
C PHE A 246 -7.48 -26.04 0.88
N PHE A 247 -6.95 -27.26 0.81
CA PHE A 247 -7.47 -28.32 -0.02
C PHE A 247 -7.46 -29.67 0.66
N TRP A 248 -8.30 -30.60 0.14
CA TRP A 248 -8.37 -31.98 0.56
C TRP A 248 -8.07 -32.92 -0.60
N HIS A 249 -7.66 -34.15 -0.28
CA HIS A 249 -7.38 -35.17 -1.28
C HIS A 249 -8.65 -35.98 -1.61
N ILE A 250 -9.05 -36.06 -2.88
CA ILE A 250 -10.00 -37.06 -3.35
C ILE A 250 -9.23 -38.37 -3.60
N ASN A 251 -8.07 -38.25 -4.25
CA ASN A 251 -7.16 -39.35 -4.50
C ASN A 251 -5.74 -38.80 -4.66
N SER A 252 -4.76 -39.63 -5.04
CA SER A 252 -3.36 -39.21 -5.20
C SER A 252 -3.13 -38.14 -6.29
N LYS A 253 -4.07 -37.94 -7.20
CA LYS A 253 -3.95 -37.01 -8.33
C LYS A 253 -4.92 -35.83 -8.26
N GLU A 254 -6.05 -35.99 -7.59
CA GLU A 254 -7.10 -34.97 -7.56
C GLU A 254 -7.26 -34.37 -6.15
N LYS A 255 -7.35 -33.07 -6.12
CA LYS A 255 -7.57 -32.24 -4.93
C LYS A 255 -8.78 -31.35 -5.17
N TYR A 256 -9.40 -30.90 -4.09
CA TYR A 256 -10.42 -29.87 -4.17
C TYR A 256 -10.26 -28.88 -3.00
N SER A 257 -10.73 -27.68 -3.19
CA SER A 257 -10.73 -26.68 -2.11
C SER A 257 -11.61 -27.10 -0.96
N THR A 258 -11.10 -27.07 0.26
CA THR A 258 -11.89 -27.24 1.50
C THR A 258 -12.53 -25.94 1.94
N SER A 259 -12.04 -24.82 1.40
CA SER A 259 -12.60 -23.48 1.59
C SER A 259 -13.41 -23.08 0.35
N ILE A 260 -14.30 -22.10 0.51
CA ILE A 260 -15.06 -21.56 -0.60
C ILE A 260 -14.08 -20.96 -1.63
N LEU A 261 -14.19 -21.39 -2.88
CA LEU A 261 -13.42 -20.86 -3.99
C LEU A 261 -14.35 -20.66 -5.19
N TYR A 262 -14.54 -19.39 -5.56
CA TYR A 262 -15.33 -19.00 -6.72
C TYR A 262 -14.49 -18.07 -7.61
N ALA A 263 -14.36 -18.42 -8.88
CA ALA A 263 -13.65 -17.65 -9.87
C ALA A 263 -14.23 -17.94 -11.25
N ASP A 264 -14.17 -17.01 -12.19
CA ASP A 264 -14.60 -17.16 -13.58
C ASP A 264 -16.04 -17.70 -13.74
N GLY A 265 -16.93 -17.24 -12.84
CA GLY A 265 -18.34 -17.67 -12.84
C GLY A 265 -18.56 -19.08 -12.30
N LYS A 266 -17.54 -19.76 -11.76
CA LYS A 266 -17.59 -21.15 -11.33
C LYS A 266 -17.21 -21.33 -9.86
N LEU A 267 -17.96 -22.18 -9.16
CA LEU A 267 -17.62 -22.63 -7.81
C LEU A 267 -16.75 -23.90 -7.90
N TYR A 268 -15.56 -23.84 -7.27
CA TYR A 268 -14.54 -24.91 -7.28
C TYR A 268 -14.52 -25.76 -6.00
N GLN A 269 -15.57 -25.72 -5.22
CA GLN A 269 -15.69 -26.50 -3.99
C GLN A 269 -16.29 -27.87 -4.28
N ALA A 270 -15.68 -28.95 -3.84
CA ALA A 270 -16.12 -30.31 -4.17
C ALA A 270 -17.28 -30.83 -3.33
N ALA A 271 -17.44 -30.40 -2.11
CA ALA A 271 -18.53 -30.83 -1.26
C ALA A 271 -19.65 -29.80 -1.27
N ALA A 272 -20.84 -30.25 -1.57
CA ALA A 272 -22.06 -29.49 -1.51
C ALA A 272 -22.04 -28.44 -0.40
N ASN A 273 -22.19 -27.21 -0.78
CA ASN A 273 -22.85 -26.06 -0.14
C ASN A 273 -22.88 -25.92 1.40
N HIS A 274 -22.24 -26.79 2.16
CA HIS A 274 -22.33 -26.79 3.62
C HIS A 274 -20.97 -26.96 4.26
N LEU A 275 -20.34 -25.83 4.55
CA LEU A 275 -19.30 -25.82 5.57
C LEU A 275 -19.98 -26.00 6.92
N PRO A 276 -19.52 -26.92 7.78
CA PRO A 276 -20.11 -27.10 9.11
C PRO A 276 -19.92 -25.86 10.00
N TYR A 277 -19.04 -24.96 9.59
CA TYR A 277 -18.71 -23.72 10.30
C TYR A 277 -18.72 -22.54 9.30
N PRO A 278 -19.05 -21.30 9.76
CA PRO A 278 -18.82 -20.14 8.96
C PRO A 278 -17.33 -19.99 8.65
N GLN A 279 -17.00 -19.55 7.44
CA GLN A 279 -15.62 -19.28 7.03
C GLN A 279 -15.46 -17.83 6.59
N SER A 280 -14.31 -17.27 6.87
CA SER A 280 -13.89 -16.01 6.28
C SER A 280 -13.61 -16.19 4.79
N VAL A 281 -14.18 -15.32 3.99
CA VAL A 281 -13.99 -15.27 2.56
C VAL A 281 -13.54 -13.88 2.14
N TYR A 282 -12.49 -13.83 1.35
CA TYR A 282 -12.00 -12.66 0.67
C TYR A 282 -12.79 -12.49 -0.62
N VAL A 283 -13.52 -11.39 -0.74
CA VAL A 283 -14.44 -11.12 -1.84
C VAL A 283 -13.90 -9.99 -2.69
N VAL A 284 -13.70 -10.24 -3.97
CA VAL A 284 -13.35 -9.21 -4.95
C VAL A 284 -14.55 -8.99 -5.85
N TYR A 285 -15.10 -7.79 -5.83
CA TYR A 285 -16.22 -7.41 -6.67
C TYR A 285 -15.75 -7.02 -8.09
N LYS A 286 -16.68 -7.04 -9.06
CA LYS A 286 -16.42 -6.66 -10.46
C LYS A 286 -16.02 -5.20 -10.65
N ASN A 287 -16.24 -4.35 -9.66
CA ASN A 287 -15.83 -2.95 -9.61
C ASN A 287 -14.56 -2.72 -8.77
N ASP A 288 -13.75 -3.78 -8.57
CA ASP A 288 -12.50 -3.78 -7.84
C ASP A 288 -12.59 -3.38 -6.35
N ILE A 289 -13.78 -3.40 -5.77
CA ILE A 289 -13.96 -3.32 -4.33
C ILE A 289 -13.58 -4.67 -3.72
N VAL A 290 -12.94 -4.61 -2.55
CA VAL A 290 -12.53 -5.78 -1.77
C VAL A 290 -13.20 -5.76 -0.42
N ASP A 291 -13.66 -6.93 0.03
CA ASP A 291 -14.27 -7.12 1.35
C ASP A 291 -13.85 -8.46 1.97
N LEU A 292 -13.96 -8.58 3.28
CA LEU A 292 -13.78 -9.82 4.02
C LEU A 292 -15.08 -10.13 4.77
N LYS A 293 -15.71 -11.24 4.43
CA LYS A 293 -16.98 -11.65 4.99
C LYS A 293 -16.89 -13.00 5.69
N LEU A 294 -17.71 -13.20 6.70
CA LEU A 294 -17.90 -14.49 7.36
C LEU A 294 -19.20 -15.11 6.86
N ILE A 295 -19.12 -16.21 6.11
CA ILE A 295 -20.29 -16.89 5.51
C ILE A 295 -20.24 -18.39 5.73
N LYS A 296 -21.42 -19.02 5.74
CA LYS A 296 -21.57 -20.49 5.78
C LYS A 296 -21.81 -21.07 4.39
N ASN A 297 -22.41 -20.27 3.50
CA ASN A 297 -22.78 -20.70 2.18
C ASN A 297 -22.50 -19.59 1.16
N ILE A 298 -22.03 -19.97 -0.02
CA ILE A 298 -21.80 -19.04 -1.13
C ILE A 298 -23.07 -18.29 -1.58
N SER A 299 -24.27 -18.89 -1.34
CA SER A 299 -25.55 -18.25 -1.64
C SER A 299 -25.87 -17.01 -0.79
N GLU A 300 -25.11 -16.76 0.28
CA GLU A 300 -25.20 -15.52 1.05
C GLU A 300 -24.62 -14.32 0.30
N LEU A 301 -23.92 -14.57 -0.82
CA LEU A 301 -23.30 -13.56 -1.65
C LEU A 301 -24.06 -13.35 -2.96
N ASN A 302 -24.15 -12.11 -3.41
CA ASN A 302 -24.65 -11.79 -4.74
C ASN A 302 -23.55 -11.98 -5.79
N LEU A 303 -23.48 -13.19 -6.37
CA LEU A 303 -22.44 -13.60 -7.32
C LEU A 303 -22.45 -12.80 -8.63
N ASP A 304 -23.58 -12.17 -9.02
CA ASP A 304 -23.64 -11.33 -10.22
C ASP A 304 -22.70 -10.12 -10.14
N LYS A 305 -22.39 -9.68 -8.93
CA LYS A 305 -21.50 -8.53 -8.66
C LYS A 305 -20.08 -8.94 -8.31
N ILE A 306 -19.80 -10.26 -8.19
CA ILE A 306 -18.54 -10.76 -7.66
C ILE A 306 -17.70 -11.36 -8.78
N ARG A 307 -16.40 -11.09 -8.74
CA ARG A 307 -15.38 -11.66 -9.62
C ARG A 307 -14.69 -12.86 -8.97
N LEU A 308 -14.26 -12.72 -7.71
CA LEU A 308 -13.55 -13.77 -6.98
C LEU A 308 -14.10 -13.91 -5.55
N VAL A 309 -14.15 -15.14 -5.06
CA VAL A 309 -14.30 -15.45 -3.63
C VAL A 309 -13.22 -16.47 -3.25
N ILE A 310 -12.39 -16.11 -2.28
CA ILE A 310 -11.27 -16.93 -1.80
C ILE A 310 -11.47 -17.18 -0.32
N GLY A 311 -11.75 -18.43 0.06
CA GLY A 311 -11.93 -18.81 1.46
C GLY A 311 -10.61 -19.12 2.15
N GLY A 312 -10.57 -18.84 3.44
CA GLY A 312 -9.40 -19.07 4.29
C GLY A 312 -9.68 -18.77 5.75
N VAL A 313 -8.65 -18.38 6.48
CA VAL A 313 -8.75 -17.91 7.87
C VAL A 313 -8.67 -16.39 7.89
N GLY A 314 -9.72 -15.74 8.33
CA GLY A 314 -9.74 -14.27 8.47
C GLY A 314 -8.79 -13.82 9.58
N ILE A 315 -7.89 -12.89 9.26
CA ILE A 315 -6.90 -12.36 10.22
C ILE A 315 -7.26 -10.93 10.62
N ARG A 316 -7.64 -10.10 9.68
CA ARG A 316 -7.91 -8.68 9.89
C ARG A 316 -8.95 -8.16 8.91
N ASN A 317 -9.89 -7.37 9.43
CA ASN A 317 -10.77 -6.52 8.65
C ASN A 317 -11.01 -5.23 9.46
N ILE A 318 -10.35 -4.13 9.09
CA ILE A 318 -10.50 -2.85 9.80
C ILE A 318 -11.83 -2.15 9.50
N PHE A 319 -12.56 -2.58 8.46
CA PHE A 319 -13.84 -2.00 8.06
C PHE A 319 -15.03 -2.63 8.80
N ASP A 320 -14.80 -3.74 9.50
CA ASP A 320 -15.79 -4.41 10.36
C ASP A 320 -15.30 -4.40 11.82
N SER A 321 -15.87 -3.50 12.63
CA SER A 321 -15.53 -3.38 14.05
C SER A 321 -15.92 -4.60 14.88
N THR A 322 -16.74 -5.49 14.34
CA THR A 322 -17.17 -6.74 14.99
C THR A 322 -16.28 -7.93 14.64
N PHE A 323 -15.42 -7.77 13.61
CA PHE A 323 -14.52 -8.82 13.17
C PHE A 323 -13.54 -9.22 14.25
N LYS A 324 -13.43 -10.54 14.51
CA LYS A 324 -12.48 -11.12 15.46
C LYS A 324 -11.77 -12.31 14.84
N TYR A 325 -10.44 -12.30 14.91
CA TYR A 325 -9.63 -13.45 14.56
C TYR A 325 -10.00 -14.65 15.45
N SER A 326 -10.56 -15.69 14.86
CA SER A 326 -10.96 -16.90 15.58
C SER A 326 -10.93 -18.14 14.68
N PRO A 327 -9.76 -18.70 14.37
CA PRO A 327 -9.64 -19.84 13.46
C PRO A 327 -10.43 -21.06 13.95
N ALA A 328 -10.56 -21.28 15.25
CA ALA A 328 -11.31 -22.40 15.80
C ALA A 328 -12.82 -22.30 15.53
N SER A 329 -13.39 -21.10 15.49
CA SER A 329 -14.81 -20.87 15.14
C SER A 329 -15.06 -21.06 13.65
N GLU A 330 -14.02 -20.91 12.82
CA GLU A 330 -14.05 -21.16 11.38
C GLU A 330 -13.70 -22.62 11.02
N GLY A 331 -13.62 -23.52 12.01
CA GLY A 331 -13.38 -24.94 11.79
C GLY A 331 -11.92 -25.37 11.69
N PHE A 332 -10.98 -24.44 11.80
CA PHE A 332 -9.54 -24.74 11.76
C PHE A 332 -9.04 -25.25 13.10
N LYS A 333 -9.24 -26.55 13.35
CA LYS A 333 -8.85 -27.25 14.57
C LYS A 333 -7.91 -28.41 14.21
N GLY A 334 -7.01 -28.77 15.11
CA GLY A 334 -6.19 -29.98 15.11
C GLY A 334 -5.52 -30.39 13.78
N VAL A 335 -6.30 -30.79 12.80
CA VAL A 335 -5.84 -31.22 11.46
C VAL A 335 -5.22 -30.09 10.64
N TYR A 336 -5.52 -28.84 10.97
CA TYR A 336 -4.95 -27.67 10.31
C TYR A 336 -3.74 -27.14 11.09
N ALA A 337 -2.77 -28.02 11.34
CA ALA A 337 -1.59 -27.71 12.13
C ALA A 337 -0.81 -26.47 11.59
N ASP A 338 -0.86 -26.25 10.28
CA ASP A 338 -0.18 -25.11 9.63
C ASP A 338 -0.78 -23.75 10.01
N VAL A 339 -2.04 -23.71 10.46
CA VAL A 339 -2.66 -22.50 11.02
C VAL A 339 -2.17 -22.26 12.45
N LEU A 340 -2.07 -23.31 13.28
CA LEU A 340 -1.85 -23.22 14.71
C LEU A 340 -0.38 -23.29 15.12
N ARG A 341 0.48 -23.89 14.31
CA ARG A 341 1.89 -24.14 14.61
C ARG A 341 2.81 -23.22 13.84
N ARG A 342 4.09 -23.22 14.23
CA ARG A 342 5.17 -22.60 13.46
C ARG A 342 5.33 -23.33 12.14
N SER A 343 5.14 -22.63 11.03
CA SER A 343 5.23 -23.16 9.67
C SER A 343 5.38 -22.00 8.66
N ASN A 344 5.59 -22.33 7.40
CA ASN A 344 5.42 -21.35 6.34
C ASN A 344 3.94 -21.01 6.22
N LYS A 345 3.62 -19.74 5.98
CA LYS A 345 2.26 -19.24 5.87
C LYS A 345 2.11 -18.36 4.63
N THR A 346 0.96 -18.49 3.98
CA THR A 346 0.61 -17.69 2.81
C THR A 346 -0.60 -16.83 3.13
N PHE A 347 -0.54 -15.56 2.75
CA PHE A 347 -1.60 -14.60 2.99
C PHE A 347 -1.96 -13.85 1.71
N ILE A 348 -3.21 -13.44 1.65
CA ILE A 348 -3.68 -12.41 0.75
C ILE A 348 -3.99 -11.16 1.60
N GLY A 349 -3.49 -10.02 1.17
CA GLY A 349 -3.71 -8.73 1.81
C GLY A 349 -4.32 -7.72 0.86
N TYR A 350 -4.97 -6.72 1.41
CA TYR A 350 -5.49 -5.57 0.68
C TYR A 350 -5.23 -4.29 1.44
N ASN A 351 -4.74 -3.30 0.73
CA ASN A 351 -4.62 -1.93 1.22
C ASN A 351 -5.59 -1.05 0.43
N LYS A 352 -6.66 -0.60 1.08
CA LYS A 352 -7.71 0.22 0.46
C LYS A 352 -7.20 1.57 -0.02
N ARG A 353 -6.31 2.19 0.76
CA ARG A 353 -5.76 3.51 0.44
C ARG A 353 -4.96 3.50 -0.86
N LEU A 354 -4.17 2.44 -1.06
CA LEU A 354 -3.35 2.24 -2.25
C LEU A 354 -4.11 1.54 -3.38
N ASN A 355 -5.27 0.98 -3.07
CA ASN A 355 -6.05 0.08 -3.92
C ASN A 355 -5.21 -1.07 -4.50
N LYS A 356 -4.36 -1.67 -3.65
CA LYS A 356 -3.43 -2.73 -4.04
C LYS A 356 -3.73 -4.04 -3.32
N GLN A 357 -3.48 -5.11 -4.05
CA GLN A 357 -3.52 -6.49 -3.57
C GLN A 357 -2.11 -6.99 -3.29
N TYR A 358 -2.01 -7.86 -2.31
CA TYR A 358 -0.74 -8.44 -1.86
C TYR A 358 -0.87 -9.94 -1.71
N LEU A 359 0.11 -10.67 -2.22
CA LEU A 359 0.33 -12.08 -1.90
C LEU A 359 1.61 -12.16 -1.08
N LEU A 360 1.50 -12.59 0.17
CA LEU A 360 2.63 -12.65 1.09
C LEU A 360 2.93 -14.08 1.48
N VAL A 361 4.22 -14.37 1.58
CA VAL A 361 4.71 -15.62 2.16
C VAL A 361 5.65 -15.31 3.31
N LEU A 362 5.32 -15.84 4.47
CA LEU A 362 6.13 -15.76 5.68
C LEU A 362 6.69 -17.15 6.02
N LYS A 363 8.02 -17.24 6.08
CA LYS A 363 8.72 -18.52 6.29
C LYS A 363 8.89 -18.79 7.77
N ASN A 364 8.47 -19.98 8.19
CA ASN A 364 8.71 -20.52 9.55
C ASN A 364 8.28 -19.59 10.68
N VAL A 365 7.02 -19.14 10.64
CA VAL A 365 6.43 -18.22 11.64
C VAL A 365 5.24 -18.87 12.37
N THR A 366 5.00 -18.43 13.61
CA THR A 366 3.72 -18.62 14.28
C THR A 366 2.69 -17.63 13.75
N MET A 367 1.41 -17.84 14.04
CA MET A 367 0.38 -16.88 13.63
C MET A 367 0.55 -15.52 14.33
N ALA A 368 0.94 -15.53 15.62
CA ALA A 368 1.16 -14.29 16.37
C ALA A 368 2.29 -13.44 15.75
N GLU A 369 3.42 -14.07 15.39
CA GLU A 369 4.52 -13.41 14.70
C GLU A 369 4.09 -12.90 13.32
N ALA A 370 3.32 -13.70 12.57
CA ALA A 370 2.82 -13.28 11.26
C ALA A 370 1.90 -12.06 11.37
N ILE A 371 0.98 -12.05 12.33
CA ILE A 371 0.09 -10.91 12.59
C ILE A 371 0.92 -9.67 12.96
N SER A 372 1.90 -9.80 13.86
CA SER A 372 2.79 -8.69 14.22
C SER A 372 3.50 -8.13 13.00
N ILE A 373 4.15 -8.97 12.19
CA ILE A 373 4.86 -8.57 10.97
C ILE A 373 3.95 -7.78 10.01
N MET A 374 2.70 -8.21 9.85
CA MET A 374 1.76 -7.59 8.91
C MET A 374 1.02 -6.37 9.48
N THR A 375 1.06 -6.14 10.79
CA THR A 375 0.30 -5.05 11.43
C THR A 375 1.16 -3.95 12.05
N ASP A 376 2.43 -4.21 12.33
CA ASP A 376 3.35 -3.26 12.96
C ASP A 376 4.16 -2.39 11.96
N ASN A 377 3.77 -2.39 10.69
CA ASN A 377 4.48 -1.71 9.59
C ASN A 377 5.90 -2.22 9.32
N SER A 378 6.29 -3.40 9.80
CA SER A 378 7.60 -3.97 9.47
C SER A 378 7.79 -4.24 7.98
N THR A 379 6.68 -4.32 7.23
CA THR A 379 6.64 -4.33 5.76
C THR A 379 6.54 -2.92 5.15
N GLY A 380 6.44 -1.86 5.97
CA GLY A 380 6.24 -0.49 5.51
C GLY A 380 4.83 -0.15 5.03
N GLU A 381 3.89 -1.12 5.05
CA GLU A 381 2.50 -0.93 4.64
C GLU A 381 1.53 -1.63 5.60
N ALA A 382 0.46 -0.93 5.96
CA ALA A 382 -0.62 -1.52 6.74
C ALA A 382 -1.64 -2.18 5.81
N TYR A 383 -1.89 -3.46 5.98
CA TYR A 383 -2.97 -4.15 5.27
C TYR A 383 -4.29 -3.97 6.02
N ASP A 384 -5.30 -3.47 5.33
CA ASP A 384 -6.64 -3.22 5.90
C ASP A 384 -7.44 -4.52 6.04
N ILE A 385 -7.25 -5.43 5.09
CA ILE A 385 -7.84 -6.77 5.08
C ILE A 385 -6.72 -7.79 4.93
N ILE A 386 -6.76 -8.86 5.73
CA ILE A 386 -5.82 -9.98 5.67
C ILE A 386 -6.58 -11.30 5.80
N LEU A 387 -6.34 -12.21 4.87
CA LEU A 387 -6.80 -13.59 4.90
C LEU A 387 -5.60 -14.53 4.78
N MET A 388 -5.48 -15.53 5.65
CA MET A 388 -4.55 -16.65 5.47
C MET A 388 -5.17 -17.68 4.54
N VAL A 389 -4.40 -18.13 3.56
CA VAL A 389 -4.69 -19.29 2.72
C VAL A 389 -3.82 -20.49 3.13
N ASP A 390 -3.70 -21.54 2.31
CA ASP A 390 -2.94 -22.74 2.67
C ASP A 390 -1.45 -22.44 2.98
N GLY A 391 -0.87 -23.23 3.86
CA GLY A 391 0.48 -23.05 4.38
C GLY A 391 1.31 -24.33 4.40
N GLY A 392 2.33 -24.37 5.25
CA GLY A 392 3.21 -25.52 5.45
C GLY A 392 3.99 -25.92 4.20
N GLY A 393 3.96 -27.19 3.88
CA GLY A 393 4.65 -27.73 2.72
C GLY A 393 4.02 -27.35 1.37
N SER A 394 2.80 -26.82 1.35
CA SER A 394 2.16 -26.27 0.14
C SER A 394 2.77 -24.94 -0.28
N THR A 395 3.34 -24.21 0.67
CA THR A 395 3.81 -22.83 0.44
C THR A 395 4.85 -22.76 -0.65
N THR A 396 4.54 -22.02 -1.69
CA THR A 396 5.41 -21.74 -2.83
C THR A 396 5.19 -20.30 -3.28
N MET A 397 6.22 -19.68 -3.84
CA MET A 397 6.11 -18.37 -4.48
C MET A 397 7.04 -18.30 -5.68
N ARG A 398 6.51 -17.73 -6.76
CA ARG A 398 7.28 -17.34 -7.95
C ARG A 398 7.10 -15.84 -8.18
N ALA A 399 8.16 -15.21 -8.60
CA ALA A 399 8.19 -13.80 -8.97
C ALA A 399 9.03 -13.62 -10.23
N ASN A 400 8.54 -12.88 -11.20
CA ASN A 400 9.24 -12.56 -12.45
C ASN A 400 9.83 -13.82 -13.14
N ASN A 401 9.06 -14.91 -13.21
CA ASN A 401 9.45 -16.22 -13.74
C ASN A 401 10.47 -17.02 -12.89
N GLU A 402 10.92 -16.51 -11.77
CA GLU A 402 11.83 -17.21 -10.87
C GLU A 402 11.13 -17.83 -9.66
N THR A 403 11.58 -18.96 -9.17
CA THR A 403 11.09 -19.56 -7.94
C THR A 403 11.78 -18.90 -6.75
N VAL A 404 11.03 -18.12 -5.99
CA VAL A 404 11.51 -17.41 -4.79
C VAL A 404 11.46 -18.31 -3.57
N LEU A 405 10.37 -19.08 -3.44
CA LEU A 405 10.20 -20.09 -2.41
C LEU A 405 9.66 -21.36 -3.04
N MET A 406 10.34 -22.48 -2.82
CA MET A 406 9.95 -23.77 -3.34
C MET A 406 9.27 -24.60 -2.25
N GLY A 407 8.09 -25.11 -2.53
CA GLY A 407 7.39 -26.05 -1.66
C GLY A 407 8.02 -27.45 -1.63
N ASP A 408 7.41 -28.35 -0.86
CA ASP A 408 7.94 -29.71 -0.61
C ASP A 408 7.73 -30.72 -1.77
N GLY A 409 7.04 -30.32 -2.81
CA GLY A 409 6.75 -31.16 -3.99
C GLY A 409 5.34 -31.74 -4.01
N ARG A 410 4.53 -31.48 -2.97
CA ARG A 410 3.13 -31.97 -2.94
C ARG A 410 2.29 -31.37 -4.06
N ILE A 411 1.24 -32.08 -4.44
CA ILE A 411 0.25 -31.57 -5.36
C ILE A 411 -0.63 -30.57 -4.61
N ILE A 412 -0.78 -29.37 -5.18
CA ILE A 412 -1.70 -28.33 -4.69
C ILE A 412 -2.90 -28.19 -5.63
N HIS A 413 -4.04 -27.75 -5.11
CA HIS A 413 -5.27 -27.62 -5.89
C HIS A 413 -5.25 -26.40 -6.81
N ASN A 414 -4.90 -25.25 -6.26
CA ASN A 414 -4.96 -23.98 -6.97
C ASN A 414 -3.83 -23.05 -6.55
N ILE A 415 -3.63 -22.01 -7.34
CA ILE A 415 -2.72 -20.91 -7.09
C ILE A 415 -3.48 -19.59 -7.14
N LEU A 416 -2.97 -18.61 -6.41
CA LEU A 416 -3.29 -17.19 -6.56
C LEU A 416 -2.18 -16.56 -7.40
N TYR A 417 -2.54 -15.73 -8.36
CA TYR A 417 -1.57 -15.12 -9.26
C TYR A 417 -1.97 -13.69 -9.64
N PHE A 418 -1.01 -12.95 -10.15
CA PHE A 418 -1.23 -11.68 -10.83
C PHE A 418 -0.90 -11.83 -12.32
N GLU A 419 -1.78 -11.30 -13.15
CA GLU A 419 -1.60 -11.21 -14.61
C GLU A 419 -0.48 -10.24 -15.00
#